data_7ecd38a155826ad7cc050747498868d3
#
_entry.id   7ecd38a155826ad7cc050747498868d3
#
_cell.length_a   1.000
_cell.length_b   1.000
_cell.length_c   1.000
_cell.angle_alpha   90.00
_cell.angle_beta   90.00
_cell.angle_gamma   90.00
#
_symmetry.space_group_name_H-M   'P 1'
#
loop_
_entity.id
_entity.type
_entity.pdbx_description
1 polymer ?
#
loop_
_entity_poly.entity_id
_entity_poly.type
_entity_poly.pdbx_seq_one_letter_code
_entity_poly.pdbx_strand_id
1 'polypeptide(L)'
;HIKLYVYNTTPIEGFQGFCNWIFRKGWGVPRPHNVLIPSIAMGLRLPFKKIYLAGADHSWLPEITVTDDNVVLMHQKHFYDQNKSQAETVKQENLNSARLHIILYHMHVAFKSYFILEAYARRLGKEIINVTPGSYIDAFKRMKL
;
A
#
# COMPACT_ATOMS: atom_id res chain seq x y z
N HIS A 1 15.53 4.82 25.15
CA HIS A 1 16.03 5.62 24.00
C HIS A 1 15.24 5.25 22.76
N ILE A 2 14.53 6.22 22.18
CA ILE A 2 13.82 6.06 20.91
C ILE A 2 14.81 6.33 19.77
N LYS A 3 14.93 5.39 18.83
CA LYS A 3 15.77 5.53 17.63
C LYS A 3 14.90 5.96 16.47
N LEU A 4 15.12 7.16 15.92
CA LEU A 4 14.39 7.65 14.76
C LEU A 4 15.14 7.27 13.48
N TYR A 5 14.41 6.72 12.52
CA TYR A 5 14.89 6.45 11.16
C TYR A 5 14.14 7.34 10.18
N VAL A 6 14.88 8.18 9.49
CA VAL A 6 14.35 9.02 8.41
C VAL A 6 14.45 8.26 7.09
N TYR A 7 13.42 8.35 6.26
CA TYR A 7 13.40 7.74 4.92
C TYR A 7 12.89 8.72 3.87
N ASN A 8 13.37 8.53 2.64
CA ASN A 8 12.96 9.34 1.50
C ASN A 8 11.75 8.68 0.82
N THR A 9 10.70 9.46 0.58
CA THR A 9 9.46 9.02 -0.08
C THR A 9 9.41 9.36 -1.57
N THR A 10 10.50 9.82 -2.16
CA THR A 10 10.57 10.12 -3.60
C THR A 10 10.13 8.89 -4.40
N PRO A 11 9.08 9.00 -5.24
CA PRO A 11 8.62 7.89 -6.06
C PRO A 11 9.64 7.62 -7.17
N ILE A 12 10.04 6.36 -7.31
CA ILE A 12 10.99 5.91 -8.33
C ILE A 12 10.31 4.89 -9.24
N GLU A 13 10.36 5.18 -10.52
CA GLU A 13 9.89 4.31 -11.61
C GLU A 13 10.97 4.19 -12.67
N GLY A 14 10.94 3.12 -13.46
CA GLY A 14 11.90 2.86 -14.52
C GLY A 14 12.31 1.40 -14.59
N PHE A 15 13.44 1.11 -15.25
CA PHE A 15 13.92 -0.25 -15.35
C PHE A 15 14.40 -0.78 -13.99
N GLN A 16 14.17 -2.06 -13.77
CA GLN A 16 14.31 -2.71 -12.45
C GLN A 16 15.71 -2.54 -11.83
N GLY A 17 16.77 -2.58 -12.64
CA GLY A 17 18.14 -2.42 -12.15
C GLY A 17 18.39 -1.06 -11.51
N PHE A 18 17.91 0.01 -12.15
CA PHE A 18 17.98 1.38 -11.66
C PHE A 18 17.16 1.55 -10.38
N CYS A 19 15.90 1.12 -10.40
CA CYS A 19 15.03 1.20 -9.23
C CYS A 19 15.64 0.50 -8.01
N ASN A 20 16.15 -0.73 -8.18
CA ASN A 20 16.78 -1.49 -7.11
C ASN A 20 18.03 -0.81 -6.55
N TRP A 21 18.83 -0.15 -7.42
CA TRP A 21 19.99 0.60 -7.00
C TRP A 21 19.59 1.81 -6.14
N ILE A 22 18.57 2.58 -6.54
CA ILE A 22 18.02 3.72 -5.78
C ILE A 22 17.45 3.25 -4.43
N PHE A 23 16.66 2.16 -4.43
CA PHE A 23 16.07 1.62 -3.20
C PHE A 23 17.14 1.19 -2.20
N ARG A 24 18.23 0.56 -2.68
CA ARG A 24 19.38 0.18 -1.85
C ARG A 24 20.07 1.40 -1.23
N LYS A 25 20.18 2.50 -1.97
CA LYS A 25 20.74 3.77 -1.47
C LYS A 25 19.78 4.51 -0.53
N GLY A 26 18.49 4.16 -0.54
CA GLY A 26 17.45 4.85 0.24
C GLY A 26 17.12 6.24 -0.30
N TRP A 27 17.34 6.46 -1.59
CA TRP A 27 17.06 7.73 -2.25
C TRP A 27 15.64 7.82 -2.79
N GLY A 28 14.88 6.76 -2.71
CA GLY A 28 13.48 6.70 -3.07
C GLY A 28 12.87 5.32 -2.82
N VAL A 29 11.59 5.20 -3.13
CA VAL A 29 10.76 4.01 -2.91
C VAL A 29 9.85 3.81 -4.12
N PRO A 30 9.22 2.64 -4.30
CA PRO A 30 8.10 2.50 -5.22
C PRO A 30 7.04 3.54 -4.88
N ARG A 31 6.25 3.98 -5.87
CA ARG A 31 5.28 5.09 -5.70
C ARG A 31 4.44 4.92 -4.41
N PRO A 32 4.62 5.79 -3.39
CA PRO A 32 4.09 5.59 -2.05
C PRO A 32 2.66 6.11 -1.91
N HIS A 33 1.66 5.39 -2.44
CA HIS A 33 0.26 5.75 -2.30
C HIS A 33 -0.32 5.52 -0.90
N ASN A 34 0.43 4.87 -0.01
CA ASN A 34 0.10 4.71 1.40
C ASN A 34 1.38 4.55 2.22
N VAL A 35 1.27 4.65 3.54
CA VAL A 35 2.41 4.56 4.47
C VAL A 35 3.05 3.17 4.52
N LEU A 36 2.33 2.12 4.18
CA LEU A 36 2.82 0.74 4.24
C LEU A 36 3.95 0.50 3.23
N ILE A 37 3.85 1.08 2.03
CA ILE A 37 4.86 0.94 0.97
C ILE A 37 6.24 1.43 1.43
N PRO A 38 6.41 2.69 1.90
CA PRO A 38 7.70 3.14 2.40
C PRO A 38 8.13 2.43 3.69
N SER A 39 7.19 1.99 4.54
CA SER A 39 7.51 1.21 5.74
C SER A 39 8.15 -0.14 5.40
N ILE A 40 7.59 -0.86 4.43
CA ILE A 40 8.17 -2.12 3.93
C ILE A 40 9.55 -1.84 3.31
N ALA A 41 9.68 -0.82 2.45
CA ALA A 41 10.95 -0.45 1.83
C ALA A 41 12.03 -0.15 2.88
N MET A 42 11.68 0.53 3.97
CA MET A 42 12.56 0.76 5.10
C MET A 42 12.93 -0.56 5.81
N GLY A 43 11.95 -1.42 6.09
CA GLY A 43 12.17 -2.73 6.71
C GLY A 43 13.15 -3.60 5.90
N LEU A 44 13.07 -3.54 4.57
CA LEU A 44 13.99 -4.25 3.67
C LEU A 44 15.44 -3.75 3.75
N ARG A 45 15.67 -2.51 4.16
CA ARG A 45 17.02 -1.95 4.39
C ARG A 45 17.62 -2.34 5.74
N LEU A 46 16.81 -2.73 6.70
CA LEU A 46 17.24 -3.19 8.02
C LEU A 46 17.74 -4.64 7.94
N PRO A 47 18.52 -5.14 8.92
CA PRO A 47 19.13 -6.47 8.88
C PRO A 47 18.18 -7.65 9.10
N PHE A 48 16.88 -7.45 8.90
CA PHE A 48 15.88 -8.50 9.03
C PHE A 48 15.82 -9.40 7.79
N LYS A 49 15.67 -10.69 7.98
CA LYS A 49 15.47 -11.67 6.90
C LYS A 49 14.01 -11.80 6.49
N LYS A 50 13.10 -11.58 7.43
CA LYS A 50 11.64 -11.70 7.24
C LYS A 50 10.95 -10.47 7.78
N ILE A 51 9.93 -10.02 7.06
CA ILE A 51 9.04 -8.92 7.42
C ILE A 51 7.62 -9.49 7.43
N TYR A 52 6.91 -9.32 8.52
CA TYR A 52 5.53 -9.77 8.68
C TYR A 52 4.59 -8.58 8.62
N LEU A 53 3.55 -8.67 7.78
CA LEU A 53 2.49 -7.68 7.68
C LEU A 53 1.28 -8.19 8.44
N ALA A 54 0.86 -7.47 9.48
CA ALA A 54 -0.32 -7.74 10.26
C ALA A 54 -1.26 -6.53 10.22
N GLY A 55 -2.57 -6.75 10.09
CA GLY A 55 -3.57 -5.68 10.05
C GLY A 55 -3.61 -4.89 8.73
N ALA A 56 -3.05 -5.44 7.66
CA ALA A 56 -3.03 -4.82 6.32
C ALA A 56 -4.04 -5.52 5.40
N ASP A 57 -5.31 -5.29 5.61
CA ASP A 57 -6.41 -5.92 4.85
C ASP A 57 -6.58 -5.34 3.45
N HIS A 58 -6.53 -4.03 3.29
CA HIS A 58 -6.68 -3.31 2.01
C HIS A 58 -7.96 -3.68 1.25
N SER A 59 -9.04 -3.95 1.97
CA SER A 59 -10.35 -4.37 1.45
C SER A 59 -11.19 -3.20 0.91
N TRP A 60 -10.58 -2.22 0.31
CA TRP A 60 -11.26 -1.01 -0.17
C TRP A 60 -12.15 -1.22 -1.38
N LEU A 61 -11.81 -2.18 -2.24
CA LEU A 61 -12.50 -2.38 -3.53
C LEU A 61 -13.98 -2.74 -3.37
N PRO A 62 -14.38 -3.67 -2.48
CA PRO A 62 -15.80 -3.97 -2.27
C PRO A 62 -16.58 -2.84 -1.58
N GLU A 63 -15.91 -1.87 -1.02
CA GLU A 63 -16.52 -0.74 -0.31
C GLU A 63 -16.82 0.45 -1.24
N ILE A 64 -16.57 0.31 -2.56
CA ILE A 64 -16.83 1.36 -3.55
C ILE A 64 -18.21 1.12 -4.18
N THR A 65 -19.03 2.16 -4.20
CA THR A 65 -20.31 2.21 -4.90
C THR A 65 -20.42 3.45 -5.78
N VAL A 66 -21.19 3.37 -6.85
CA VAL A 66 -21.51 4.52 -7.70
C VAL A 66 -23.03 4.71 -7.64
N THR A 67 -23.47 5.91 -7.27
CA THR A 67 -24.90 6.25 -7.22
C THR A 67 -25.46 6.53 -8.62
N ASP A 68 -26.80 6.55 -8.73
CA ASP A 68 -27.48 6.92 -9.98
C ASP A 68 -27.19 8.37 -10.41
N ASP A 69 -26.77 9.23 -9.48
CA ASP A 69 -26.32 10.60 -9.75
C ASP A 69 -24.83 10.68 -10.16
N ASN A 70 -24.18 9.55 -10.47
CA ASN A 70 -22.77 9.45 -10.82
C ASN A 70 -21.79 9.94 -9.72
N VAL A 71 -22.17 9.81 -8.45
CA VAL A 71 -21.30 10.10 -7.31
C VAL A 71 -20.64 8.81 -6.84
N VAL A 72 -19.32 8.83 -6.67
CA VAL A 72 -18.58 7.69 -6.12
C VAL A 72 -18.52 7.82 -4.60
N LEU A 73 -18.99 6.80 -3.92
CA LEU A 73 -18.97 6.67 -2.47
C LEU A 73 -18.00 5.56 -2.07
N MET A 74 -17.30 5.76 -0.97
CA MET A 74 -16.48 4.73 -0.34
C MET A 74 -16.96 4.54 1.09
N HIS A 75 -17.31 3.30 1.44
CA HIS A 75 -17.72 2.92 2.78
C HIS A 75 -16.48 2.56 3.58
N GLN A 76 -15.97 3.49 4.40
CA GLN A 76 -14.86 3.19 5.29
C GLN A 76 -15.38 2.52 6.55
N LYS A 77 -15.18 1.22 6.66
CA LYS A 77 -15.40 0.49 7.92
C LYS A 77 -14.17 0.66 8.80
N HIS A 78 -14.22 1.60 9.74
CA HIS A 78 -13.19 1.66 10.77
C HIS A 78 -13.35 0.49 11.75
N PHE A 79 -12.24 -0.11 12.17
CA PHE A 79 -12.20 -1.24 13.12
C PHE A 79 -12.97 -0.95 14.42
N TYR A 80 -13.15 0.33 14.78
CA TYR A 80 -13.86 0.80 15.96
C TYR A 80 -15.37 1.04 15.76
N ASP A 81 -15.86 1.03 14.52
CA ASP A 81 -17.26 1.32 14.21
C ASP A 81 -18.07 0.03 14.12
N GLN A 82 -18.49 -0.47 15.28
CA GLN A 82 -19.30 -1.70 15.33
C GLN A 82 -20.71 -1.54 14.74
N ASN A 83 -21.20 -0.32 14.42
CA ASN A 83 -22.61 -0.14 14.03
C ASN A 83 -22.97 0.94 13.01
N LYS A 84 -22.05 1.73 12.45
CA LYS A 84 -22.40 2.75 11.43
C LYS A 84 -21.25 3.02 10.49
N SER A 85 -21.13 2.25 9.41
CA SER A 85 -20.35 2.70 8.26
C SER A 85 -21.12 3.79 7.55
N GLN A 86 -20.78 5.06 7.74
CA GLN A 86 -21.30 6.14 6.92
C GLN A 86 -20.57 6.10 5.56
N ALA A 87 -21.36 6.11 4.47
CA ALA A 87 -20.82 6.28 3.15
C ALA A 87 -20.27 7.70 3.01
N GLU A 88 -18.98 7.84 2.79
CA GLU A 88 -18.35 9.14 2.56
C GLU A 88 -18.07 9.34 1.07
N THR A 89 -18.34 10.55 0.58
CA THR A 89 -17.95 10.94 -0.77
C THR A 89 -16.43 11.04 -0.84
N VAL A 90 -15.82 10.30 -1.76
CA VAL A 90 -14.37 10.40 -1.99
C VAL A 90 -14.07 11.77 -2.59
N LYS A 91 -13.45 12.64 -1.79
CA LYS A 91 -13.06 13.99 -2.22
C LYS A 91 -11.68 13.94 -2.87
N GLN A 92 -11.56 14.59 -4.00
CA GLN A 92 -10.27 14.89 -4.63
C GLN A 92 -9.96 16.37 -4.41
N GLU A 93 -8.70 16.73 -4.17
CA GLU A 93 -8.27 18.12 -4.13
C GLU A 93 -8.75 18.82 -5.41
N ASN A 94 -9.59 19.87 -5.27
CA ASN A 94 -10.20 20.67 -6.33
C ASN A 94 -11.41 20.08 -7.09
N LEU A 95 -11.97 18.91 -6.71
CA LEU A 95 -13.19 18.37 -7.31
C LEU A 95 -14.15 17.90 -6.21
N ASN A 96 -15.46 18.12 -6.41
CA ASN A 96 -16.48 17.74 -5.43
C ASN A 96 -16.57 16.23 -5.16
N SER A 97 -16.13 15.38 -6.13
CA SER A 97 -16.01 13.92 -5.95
C SER A 97 -14.94 13.35 -6.87
N ALA A 98 -14.18 12.37 -6.39
CA ALA A 98 -13.24 11.63 -7.23
C ALA A 98 -13.99 10.71 -8.19
N ARG A 99 -13.56 10.61 -9.45
CA ARG A 99 -14.11 9.69 -10.44
C ARG A 99 -13.58 8.26 -10.22
N LEU A 100 -14.41 7.27 -10.50
CA LEU A 100 -14.10 5.86 -10.29
C LEU A 100 -12.75 5.43 -10.91
N HIS A 101 -12.51 5.82 -12.17
CA HIS A 101 -11.25 5.46 -12.85
C HIS A 101 -10.00 6.02 -12.17
N ILE A 102 -10.09 7.18 -11.51
CA ILE A 102 -8.99 7.78 -10.75
C ILE A 102 -8.75 6.98 -9.47
N ILE A 103 -9.80 6.59 -8.76
CA ILE A 103 -9.71 5.75 -7.55
C ILE A 103 -9.07 4.41 -7.90
N LEU A 104 -9.54 3.76 -8.96
CA LEU A 104 -8.99 2.49 -9.44
C LEU A 104 -7.52 2.63 -9.87
N TYR A 105 -7.16 3.75 -10.50
CA TYR A 105 -5.76 4.03 -10.83
C TYR A 105 -4.87 4.11 -9.58
N HIS A 106 -5.30 4.84 -8.54
CA HIS A 106 -4.55 4.93 -7.29
C HIS A 106 -4.42 3.57 -6.60
N MET A 107 -5.48 2.77 -6.58
CA MET A 107 -5.45 1.39 -6.08
C MET A 107 -4.47 0.53 -6.89
N HIS A 108 -4.55 0.58 -8.23
CA HIS A 108 -3.62 -0.14 -9.10
C HIS A 108 -2.16 0.20 -8.78
N VAL A 109 -1.82 1.48 -8.64
CA VAL A 109 -0.45 1.91 -8.36
C VAL A 109 0.00 1.41 -6.98
N ALA A 110 -0.88 1.45 -5.96
CA ALA A 110 -0.58 0.92 -4.62
C ALA A 110 -0.28 -0.58 -4.67
N PHE A 111 -1.16 -1.38 -5.27
CA PHE A 111 -0.98 -2.83 -5.39
C PHE A 111 0.25 -3.19 -6.25
N LYS A 112 0.48 -2.50 -7.37
CA LYS A 112 1.68 -2.66 -8.19
C LYS A 112 2.96 -2.41 -7.39
N SER A 113 2.96 -1.43 -6.49
CA SER A 113 4.11 -1.12 -5.65
C SER A 113 4.47 -2.27 -4.70
N TYR A 114 3.50 -3.06 -4.24
CA TYR A 114 3.78 -4.25 -3.44
C TYR A 114 4.50 -5.34 -4.25
N PHE A 115 4.14 -5.55 -5.50
CA PHE A 115 4.88 -6.48 -6.39
C PHE A 115 6.32 -6.03 -6.64
N ILE A 116 6.54 -4.71 -6.78
CA ILE A 116 7.90 -4.15 -6.89
C ILE A 116 8.71 -4.44 -5.62
N LEU A 117 8.11 -4.26 -4.43
CA LEU A 117 8.76 -4.54 -3.15
C LEU A 117 9.03 -6.03 -2.95
N GLU A 118 8.12 -6.91 -3.38
CA GLU A 118 8.29 -8.35 -3.33
C GLU A 118 9.48 -8.79 -4.20
N ALA A 119 9.54 -8.32 -5.45
CA ALA A 119 10.65 -8.60 -6.35
C ALA A 119 11.99 -8.07 -5.81
N TYR A 120 11.97 -6.90 -5.18
CA TYR A 120 13.15 -6.33 -4.51
C TYR A 120 13.56 -7.16 -3.29
N ALA A 121 12.61 -7.60 -2.46
CA ALA A 121 12.87 -8.45 -1.29
C ALA A 121 13.55 -9.78 -1.71
N ARG A 122 13.01 -10.46 -2.72
CA ARG A 122 13.63 -11.69 -3.28
C ARG A 122 15.08 -11.47 -3.72
N ARG A 123 15.33 -10.33 -4.36
CA ARG A 123 16.68 -9.97 -4.80
C ARG A 123 17.66 -9.74 -3.66
N LEU A 124 17.17 -9.33 -2.50
CA LEU A 124 17.93 -9.18 -1.25
C LEU A 124 18.06 -10.49 -0.46
N GLY A 125 17.48 -11.60 -0.92
CA GLY A 125 17.37 -12.85 -0.15
C GLY A 125 16.51 -12.70 1.10
N LYS A 126 15.46 -11.86 1.04
CA LYS A 126 14.52 -11.57 2.12
C LYS A 126 13.11 -11.99 1.74
N GLU A 127 12.26 -12.18 2.73
CA GLU A 127 10.84 -12.53 2.56
C GLU A 127 9.94 -11.46 3.19
N ILE A 128 8.84 -11.15 2.50
CA ILE A 128 7.71 -10.41 3.04
C ILE A 128 6.55 -11.41 3.16
N ILE A 129 5.96 -11.48 4.35
CA ILE A 129 4.92 -12.46 4.67
C ILE A 129 3.69 -11.70 5.14
N ASN A 130 2.56 -11.89 4.46
CA ASN A 130 1.29 -11.31 4.86
C ASN A 130 0.53 -12.29 5.75
N VAL A 131 0.39 -11.94 7.02
CA VAL A 131 -0.33 -12.72 8.04
C VAL A 131 -1.73 -12.17 8.32
N THR A 132 -2.18 -11.17 7.56
CA THR A 132 -3.51 -10.56 7.71
C THR A 132 -4.57 -11.45 7.08
N PRO A 133 -5.54 -11.97 7.85
CA PRO A 133 -6.68 -12.70 7.28
C PRO A 133 -7.48 -11.80 6.32
N GLY A 134 -7.95 -12.37 5.20
CA GLY A 134 -8.81 -11.64 4.23
C GLY A 134 -8.14 -10.47 3.50
N SER A 135 -6.83 -10.28 3.63
CA SER A 135 -6.12 -9.19 2.97
C SER A 135 -6.24 -9.26 1.44
N TYR A 136 -6.41 -8.12 0.81
CA TYR A 136 -6.41 -7.97 -0.66
C TYR A 136 -5.01 -7.83 -1.24
N ILE A 137 -3.98 -7.65 -0.40
CA ILE A 137 -2.58 -7.62 -0.87
C ILE A 137 -2.16 -9.05 -1.25
N ASP A 138 -2.07 -9.31 -2.54
CA ASP A 138 -1.76 -10.62 -3.14
C ASP A 138 -0.28 -10.78 -3.55
N ALA A 139 0.51 -9.73 -3.43
CA ALA A 139 1.92 -9.73 -3.84
C ALA A 139 2.82 -10.58 -2.93
N PHE A 140 2.42 -10.84 -1.68
CA PHE A 140 3.28 -11.47 -0.68
C PHE A 140 2.81 -12.87 -0.31
N LYS A 141 3.76 -13.71 0.10
CA LYS A 141 3.47 -15.03 0.65
C LYS A 141 2.50 -14.91 1.83
N ARG A 142 1.50 -15.77 1.86
CA ARG A 142 0.55 -15.82 2.97
C ARG A 142 0.95 -16.83 4.01
N MET A 143 0.69 -16.50 5.28
CA MET A 143 0.85 -17.41 6.41
C MET A 143 -0.28 -17.15 7.41
N LYS A 144 -0.84 -18.23 7.97
CA LYS A 144 -1.72 -18.13 9.14
C LYS A 144 -0.84 -18.13 10.40
N LEU A 145 -1.16 -17.22 11.32
CA LEU A 145 -0.59 -17.22 12.67
C LEU A 145 -1.35 -18.19 13.55
#